data_21a173fac1999ac218ce3fe17a42499a
#
_entry.id   21a173fac1999ac218ce3fe17a42499a
#
_cell.length_a   1.000
_cell.length_b   1.000
_cell.length_c   1.000
_cell.angle_alpha   90.00
_cell.angle_beta   90.00
_cell.angle_gamma   90.00
#
_symmetry.space_group_name_H-M   'P 1'
#
loop_
_entity.id
_entity.type
_entity.pdbx_description
1 polymer ?
#
loop_
_entity_poly.entity_id
_entity_poly.type
_entity_poly.pdbx_seq_one_letter_code
_entity_poly.pdbx_strand_id
1 'polypeptide(L)'
;MIIVDTNVVSELLRPEPEPCVEQWLSRQDGQTVYLTAISEAELRHGLAIMPAGKRRTALMDAVDHILREDMAGRILPFDSAAAQSYAIIAAGRRAVGRPIMQADCQIAAIAHAHGAPVATRNTPDFEGCGIDLINPWNAE
;
A
#
# COMPACT_ATOMS: atom_id res chain seq x y z
N MET A 1 -11.80 -7.36 -2.45
CA MET A 1 -10.39 -6.92 -2.61
C MET A 1 -10.17 -5.64 -1.81
N ILE A 2 -9.12 -5.61 -1.03
CA ILE A 2 -8.65 -4.43 -0.30
C ILE A 2 -7.16 -4.29 -0.61
N ILE A 3 -6.74 -3.12 -1.07
CA ILE A 3 -5.32 -2.85 -1.33
C ILE A 3 -4.75 -2.13 -0.11
N VAL A 4 -3.71 -2.68 0.50
CA VAL A 4 -3.05 -2.06 1.64
C VAL A 4 -1.87 -1.23 1.16
N ASP A 5 -1.77 -0.01 1.67
CA ASP A 5 -0.65 0.89 1.40
C ASP A 5 0.61 0.42 2.13
N THR A 6 1.75 0.86 1.66
CA THR A 6 3.07 0.50 2.20
C THR A 6 3.15 0.74 3.71
N ASN A 7 2.58 1.84 4.21
CA ASN A 7 2.64 2.17 5.64
C ASN A 7 1.93 1.15 6.54
N VAL A 8 0.94 0.43 6.03
CA VAL A 8 0.27 -0.66 6.79
C VAL A 8 1.24 -1.82 6.98
N VAL A 9 1.93 -2.23 5.92
CA VAL A 9 2.94 -3.29 6.01
C VAL A 9 4.09 -2.88 6.91
N SER A 10 4.58 -1.65 6.78
CA SER A 10 5.66 -1.12 7.61
C SER A 10 5.29 -1.11 9.09
N GLU A 11 4.03 -0.79 9.42
CA GLU A 11 3.55 -0.83 10.80
C GLU A 11 3.63 -2.24 11.37
N LEU A 12 3.20 -3.24 10.60
CA LEU A 12 3.20 -4.64 11.03
C LEU A 12 4.61 -5.21 11.19
N LEU A 13 5.62 -4.59 10.58
CA LEU A 13 7.02 -5.00 10.70
C LEU A 13 7.72 -4.38 11.91
N ARG A 14 7.10 -3.45 12.61
CA ARG A 14 7.66 -2.86 13.84
C ARG A 14 7.69 -3.90 14.96
N PRO A 15 8.66 -3.78 15.89
CA PRO A 15 8.72 -4.69 17.07
C PRO A 15 7.43 -4.67 17.89
N GLU A 16 6.78 -3.51 18.00
CA GLU A 16 5.52 -3.33 18.72
C GLU A 16 4.52 -2.60 17.81
N PRO A 17 3.84 -3.34 16.90
CA PRO A 17 2.84 -2.73 16.03
C PRO A 17 1.66 -2.17 16.82
N GLU A 18 1.01 -1.15 16.28
CA GLU A 18 -0.22 -0.63 16.86
C GLU A 18 -1.31 -1.70 16.89
N PRO A 19 -1.87 -2.00 18.09
CA PRO A 19 -2.86 -3.09 18.22
C PRO A 19 -4.09 -2.92 17.32
N CYS A 20 -4.54 -1.69 17.08
CA CYS A 20 -5.71 -1.44 16.24
C CYS A 20 -5.46 -1.84 14.77
N VAL A 21 -4.23 -1.68 14.29
CA VAL A 21 -3.84 -2.09 12.93
C VAL A 21 -3.79 -3.61 12.82
N GLU A 22 -3.15 -4.27 13.78
CA GLU A 22 -3.12 -5.74 13.83
C GLU A 22 -4.53 -6.32 13.91
N GLN A 23 -5.38 -5.77 14.75
CA GLN A 23 -6.77 -6.21 14.90
C GLN A 23 -7.57 -6.00 13.63
N TRP A 24 -7.41 -4.85 12.99
CA TRP A 24 -8.09 -4.58 11.72
C TRP A 24 -7.72 -5.62 10.67
N LEU A 25 -6.42 -5.90 10.52
CA LEU A 25 -5.94 -6.87 9.54
C LEU A 25 -6.45 -8.28 9.86
N SER A 26 -6.47 -8.68 11.13
CA SER A 26 -6.92 -10.00 11.55
C SER A 26 -8.39 -10.26 11.24
N ARG A 27 -9.20 -9.19 11.10
CA ARG A 27 -10.62 -9.30 10.74
C ARG A 27 -10.84 -9.46 9.24
N GLN A 28 -9.81 -9.23 8.43
CA GLN A 28 -9.91 -9.39 6.97
C GLN A 28 -9.70 -10.85 6.60
N ASP A 29 -10.39 -11.29 5.54
CA ASP A 29 -10.03 -12.55 4.88
C ASP A 29 -8.70 -12.32 4.15
N GLY A 30 -7.67 -13.08 4.50
CA GLY A 30 -6.34 -12.93 3.93
C GLY A 30 -6.30 -13.01 2.41
N GLN A 31 -7.22 -13.76 1.81
CA GLN A 31 -7.32 -13.89 0.36
C GLN A 31 -7.86 -12.62 -0.32
N THR A 32 -8.41 -11.70 0.43
CA THR A 32 -8.94 -10.43 -0.10
C THR A 32 -7.98 -9.25 0.07
N VAL A 33 -6.87 -9.45 0.77
CA VAL A 33 -5.85 -8.41 1.02
C VAL A 33 -4.79 -8.48 -0.07
N TYR A 34 -4.56 -7.34 -0.73
CA TYR A 34 -3.64 -7.20 -1.86
C TYR A 34 -2.62 -6.10 -1.60
N LEU A 35 -1.45 -6.24 -2.21
CA LEU A 35 -0.43 -5.19 -2.32
C LEU A 35 -0.29 -4.77 -3.77
N THR A 36 0.43 -3.67 -3.99
CA THR A 36 0.87 -3.28 -5.33
C THR A 36 2.37 -3.50 -5.50
N ALA A 37 2.81 -3.62 -6.75
CA ALA A 37 4.23 -3.64 -7.09
C ALA A 37 4.94 -2.34 -6.67
N ILE A 38 4.19 -1.24 -6.56
CA ILE A 38 4.72 0.04 -6.08
C ILE A 38 5.10 -0.08 -4.60
N SER A 39 4.21 -0.66 -3.77
CA SER A 39 4.51 -0.92 -2.35
C SER A 39 5.67 -1.90 -2.19
N GLU A 40 5.73 -2.92 -3.02
CA GLU A 40 6.88 -3.83 -3.04
C GLU A 40 8.18 -3.06 -3.30
N ALA A 41 8.20 -2.19 -4.30
CA ALA A 41 9.38 -1.39 -4.63
C ALA A 41 9.78 -0.46 -3.48
N GLU A 42 8.81 0.17 -2.82
CA GLU A 42 9.06 1.04 -1.67
C GLU A 42 9.66 0.26 -0.49
N LEU A 43 9.13 -0.91 -0.18
CA LEU A 43 9.64 -1.76 0.89
C LEU A 43 11.07 -2.24 0.59
N ARG A 44 11.32 -2.72 -0.63
CA ARG A 44 12.64 -3.20 -1.03
C ARG A 44 13.67 -2.08 -1.07
N HIS A 45 13.29 -0.91 -1.56
CA HIS A 45 14.17 0.27 -1.58
C HIS A 45 14.52 0.72 -0.17
N GLY A 46 13.53 0.80 0.73
CA GLY A 46 13.77 1.17 2.12
C GLY A 46 14.78 0.25 2.81
N LEU A 47 14.70 -1.06 2.53
CA LEU A 47 15.65 -2.04 3.05
C LEU A 47 17.04 -1.88 2.41
N ALA A 48 17.08 -1.62 1.11
CA ALA A 48 18.34 -1.50 0.37
C ALA A 48 19.19 -0.33 0.85
N ILE A 49 18.57 0.74 1.34
CA ILE A 49 19.30 1.93 1.84
C ILE A 49 19.57 1.89 3.34
N MET A 50 19.06 0.90 4.07
CA MET A 50 19.38 0.71 5.49
C MET A 50 20.84 0.32 5.66
N PRO A 51 21.48 0.71 6.80
CA PRO A 51 22.80 0.20 7.13
C PRO A 51 22.82 -1.32 7.21
N ALA A 52 23.86 -1.94 6.65
CA ALA A 52 24.06 -3.39 6.74
C ALA A 52 24.16 -3.83 8.21
N GLY A 53 23.58 -4.97 8.54
CA GLY A 53 23.59 -5.51 9.90
C GLY A 53 22.43 -6.48 10.14
N LYS A 54 22.34 -6.95 11.37
CA LYS A 54 21.33 -7.95 11.77
C LYS A 54 19.91 -7.48 11.58
N ARG A 55 19.63 -6.21 11.88
CA ARG A 55 18.28 -5.64 11.74
C ARG A 55 17.83 -5.64 10.28
N ARG A 56 18.70 -5.19 9.37
CA ARG A 56 18.40 -5.18 7.93
C ARG A 56 18.17 -6.60 7.43
N THR A 57 19.04 -7.55 7.79
CA THR A 57 18.90 -8.94 7.38
C THR A 57 17.58 -9.55 7.86
N ALA A 58 17.22 -9.33 9.12
CA ALA A 58 15.97 -9.83 9.68
C ALA A 58 14.74 -9.22 8.98
N LEU A 59 14.77 -7.92 8.68
CA LEU A 59 13.68 -7.24 7.96
C LEU A 59 13.60 -7.71 6.52
N MET A 60 14.74 -7.93 5.85
CA MET A 60 14.76 -8.47 4.48
C MET A 60 14.11 -9.84 4.43
N ASP A 61 14.42 -10.73 5.38
CA ASP A 61 13.82 -12.06 5.46
C ASP A 61 12.31 -11.97 5.71
N ALA A 62 11.90 -11.09 6.62
CA ALA A 62 10.47 -10.89 6.93
C ALA A 62 9.70 -10.35 5.72
N VAL A 63 10.24 -9.37 5.02
CA VAL A 63 9.62 -8.79 3.81
C VAL A 63 9.57 -9.82 2.70
N ASP A 64 10.64 -10.57 2.47
CA ASP A 64 10.65 -11.63 1.46
C ASP A 64 9.59 -12.68 1.75
N HIS A 65 9.42 -13.07 3.01
CA HIS A 65 8.37 -14.03 3.40
C HIS A 65 6.97 -13.48 3.09
N ILE A 66 6.70 -12.23 3.47
CA ILE A 66 5.42 -11.58 3.20
C ILE A 66 5.14 -11.55 1.70
N LEU A 67 6.10 -11.11 0.90
CA LEU A 67 5.89 -10.91 -0.54
C LEU A 67 5.78 -12.22 -1.31
N ARG A 68 6.58 -13.22 -0.96
CA ARG A 68 6.66 -14.48 -1.70
C ARG A 68 5.67 -15.53 -1.22
N GLU A 69 5.36 -15.52 0.08
CA GLU A 69 4.49 -16.54 0.70
C GLU A 69 3.11 -15.97 1.00
N ASP A 70 3.03 -15.00 1.91
CA ASP A 70 1.75 -14.49 2.39
C ASP A 70 0.94 -13.79 1.28
N MET A 71 1.62 -13.06 0.40
CA MET A 71 1.01 -12.29 -0.68
C MET A 71 1.15 -12.93 -2.06
N ALA A 72 1.50 -14.21 -2.10
CA ALA A 72 1.66 -14.92 -3.37
C ALA A 72 0.41 -14.79 -4.24
N GLY A 73 0.58 -14.30 -5.47
CA GLY A 73 -0.52 -14.08 -6.42
C GLY A 73 -1.39 -12.85 -6.13
N ARG A 74 -1.05 -12.07 -5.10
CA ARG A 74 -1.84 -10.89 -4.71
C ARG A 74 -1.02 -9.60 -4.68
N ILE A 75 0.00 -9.52 -5.52
CA ILE A 75 0.75 -8.28 -5.76
C ILE A 75 0.37 -7.76 -7.16
N LEU A 76 -0.33 -6.64 -7.19
CA LEU A 76 -0.89 -6.11 -8.43
C LEU A 76 0.11 -5.24 -9.18
N PRO A 77 0.29 -5.44 -10.50
CA PRO A 77 1.18 -4.61 -11.28
C PRO A 77 0.56 -3.26 -11.63
N PHE A 78 1.42 -2.30 -11.97
CA PHE A 78 0.99 -1.06 -12.63
C PHE A 78 0.90 -1.35 -14.12
N ASP A 79 -0.28 -1.73 -14.59
CA ASP A 79 -0.54 -2.14 -15.97
C ASP A 79 -1.20 -1.02 -16.79
N SER A 80 -1.63 -1.34 -18.02
CA SER A 80 -2.24 -0.37 -18.92
C SER A 80 -3.55 0.20 -18.37
N ALA A 81 -4.37 -0.60 -17.71
CA ALA A 81 -5.60 -0.13 -17.07
C ALA A 81 -5.28 0.86 -15.94
N ALA A 82 -4.28 0.56 -15.13
CA ALA A 82 -3.81 1.48 -14.08
C ALA A 82 -3.24 2.76 -14.68
N ALA A 83 -2.54 2.68 -15.82
CA ALA A 83 -2.01 3.87 -16.51
C ALA A 83 -3.14 4.82 -16.94
N GLN A 84 -4.25 4.29 -17.42
CA GLN A 84 -5.42 5.09 -17.78
C GLN A 84 -6.03 5.77 -16.56
N SER A 85 -6.20 5.05 -15.47
CA SER A 85 -6.68 5.60 -14.20
C SER A 85 -5.72 6.66 -13.64
N TYR A 86 -4.43 6.44 -13.77
CA TYR A 86 -3.40 7.38 -13.34
C TYR A 86 -3.58 8.76 -13.98
N ALA A 87 -3.75 8.78 -15.30
CA ALA A 87 -3.91 10.05 -16.04
C ALA A 87 -5.13 10.84 -15.55
N ILE A 88 -6.24 10.15 -15.30
CA ILE A 88 -7.48 10.77 -14.81
C ILE A 88 -7.28 11.34 -13.39
N ILE A 89 -6.71 10.54 -12.49
CA ILE A 89 -6.50 10.91 -11.09
C ILE A 89 -5.51 12.08 -10.99
N ALA A 90 -4.37 11.97 -11.66
CA ALA A 90 -3.33 13.00 -11.60
C ALA A 90 -3.83 14.34 -12.16
N ALA A 91 -4.51 14.31 -13.29
CA ALA A 91 -5.08 15.51 -13.91
C ALA A 91 -6.17 16.14 -13.04
N GLY A 92 -7.05 15.32 -12.46
CA GLY A 92 -8.12 15.79 -11.59
C GLY A 92 -7.59 16.46 -10.31
N ARG A 93 -6.61 15.85 -9.67
CA ARG A 93 -5.97 16.41 -8.46
C ARG A 93 -5.23 17.70 -8.78
N ARG A 94 -4.52 17.76 -9.90
CA ARG A 94 -3.84 18.98 -10.34
C ARG A 94 -4.85 20.10 -10.62
N ALA A 95 -5.96 19.81 -11.25
CA ALA A 95 -6.99 20.80 -11.60
C ALA A 95 -7.60 21.49 -10.37
N VAL A 96 -7.68 20.79 -9.24
CA VAL A 96 -8.18 21.36 -7.97
C VAL A 96 -7.07 21.89 -7.07
N GLY A 97 -5.84 22.02 -7.58
CA GLY A 97 -4.71 22.58 -6.83
C GLY A 97 -4.14 21.65 -5.76
N ARG A 98 -4.40 20.34 -5.83
CA ARG A 98 -3.92 19.34 -4.88
C ARG A 98 -3.17 18.23 -5.60
N PRO A 99 -1.98 18.51 -6.19
CA PRO A 99 -1.22 17.50 -6.89
C PRO A 99 -0.89 16.33 -5.96
N ILE A 100 -0.90 15.13 -6.51
CA ILE A 100 -0.61 13.90 -5.78
C ILE A 100 0.81 13.44 -6.13
N MET A 101 1.52 12.89 -5.16
CA MET A 101 2.85 12.32 -5.39
C MET A 101 2.75 11.09 -6.29
N GLN A 102 3.80 10.87 -7.08
CA GLN A 102 3.79 9.83 -8.11
C GLN A 102 3.48 8.44 -7.56
N ALA A 103 4.16 8.02 -6.49
CA ALA A 103 3.94 6.70 -5.91
C ALA A 103 2.51 6.53 -5.38
N ASP A 104 1.98 7.52 -4.67
CA ASP A 104 0.60 7.48 -4.17
C ASP A 104 -0.39 7.44 -5.33
N CYS A 105 -0.14 8.20 -6.38
CA CYS A 105 -1.00 8.20 -7.57
C CYS A 105 -0.98 6.84 -8.28
N GLN A 106 0.16 6.19 -8.35
CA GLN A 106 0.27 4.85 -8.94
C GLN A 106 -0.50 3.82 -8.12
N ILE A 107 -0.42 3.86 -6.79
CA ILE A 107 -1.20 2.98 -5.91
C ILE A 107 -2.70 3.26 -6.07
N ALA A 108 -3.10 4.53 -6.04
CA ALA A 108 -4.48 4.93 -6.24
C ALA A 108 -5.02 4.49 -7.61
N ALA A 109 -4.20 4.59 -8.65
CA ALA A 109 -4.56 4.19 -10.01
C ALA A 109 -4.79 2.69 -10.12
N ILE A 110 -3.95 1.88 -9.50
CA ILE A 110 -4.14 0.43 -9.45
C ILE A 110 -5.46 0.10 -8.75
N ALA A 111 -5.71 0.73 -7.59
CA ALA A 111 -6.95 0.53 -6.84
C ALA A 111 -8.18 0.95 -7.64
N HIS A 112 -8.11 2.11 -8.29
CA HIS A 112 -9.21 2.61 -9.12
C HIS A 112 -9.52 1.66 -10.28
N ALA A 113 -8.49 1.14 -10.95
CA ALA A 113 -8.67 0.20 -12.05
C ALA A 113 -9.34 -1.11 -11.61
N HIS A 114 -9.12 -1.52 -10.37
CA HIS A 114 -9.74 -2.73 -9.78
C HIS A 114 -11.05 -2.46 -9.05
N GLY A 115 -11.46 -1.20 -8.91
CA GLY A 115 -12.64 -0.85 -8.12
C GLY A 115 -12.47 -1.20 -6.63
N ALA A 116 -11.25 -1.16 -6.12
CA ALA A 116 -10.90 -1.59 -4.77
C ALA A 116 -10.63 -0.39 -3.85
N PRO A 117 -10.96 -0.50 -2.54
CA PRO A 117 -10.54 0.49 -1.55
C PRO A 117 -9.05 0.38 -1.24
N VAL A 118 -8.48 1.47 -0.74
CA VAL A 118 -7.11 1.52 -0.22
C VAL A 118 -7.14 1.68 1.29
N ALA A 119 -6.44 0.81 2.00
CA ALA A 119 -6.22 0.93 3.43
C ALA A 119 -4.89 1.66 3.66
N THR A 120 -4.95 2.83 4.29
CA THR A 120 -3.78 3.70 4.49
C THR A 120 -3.96 4.55 5.74
N ARG A 121 -2.85 4.92 6.36
CA ARG A 121 -2.83 5.93 7.41
C ARG A 121 -3.01 7.34 6.85
N ASN A 122 -2.51 7.57 5.64
CA ASN A 122 -2.43 8.89 5.01
C ASN A 122 -3.63 9.15 4.11
N THR A 123 -4.85 9.02 4.65
CA THR A 123 -6.07 9.20 3.86
C THR A 123 -6.15 10.55 3.14
N PRO A 124 -5.67 11.69 3.71
CA PRO A 124 -5.67 12.96 2.98
C PRO A 124 -4.89 12.93 1.67
N ASP A 125 -3.83 12.11 1.59
CA ASP A 125 -3.01 12.01 0.38
C ASP A 125 -3.75 11.33 -0.77
N PHE A 126 -4.80 10.56 -0.47
CA PHE A 126 -5.59 9.83 -1.45
C PHE A 126 -6.99 10.40 -1.67
N GLU A 127 -7.36 11.49 -1.00
CA GLU A 127 -8.67 12.10 -1.18
C GLU A 127 -8.84 12.62 -2.61
N GLY A 128 -10.06 12.48 -3.14
CA GLY A 128 -10.38 12.94 -4.48
C GLY A 128 -9.87 12.06 -5.60
N CYS A 129 -9.41 10.84 -5.28
CA CYS A 129 -8.90 9.89 -6.27
C CYS A 129 -9.98 8.95 -6.83
N GLY A 130 -11.24 9.07 -6.39
CA GLY A 130 -12.34 8.21 -6.85
C GLY A 130 -12.27 6.80 -6.30
N ILE A 131 -11.65 6.61 -5.15
CA ILE A 131 -11.53 5.33 -4.45
C ILE A 131 -12.00 5.48 -3.01
N ASP A 132 -12.50 4.40 -2.42
CA ASP A 132 -12.83 4.36 -1.01
C ASP A 132 -11.55 4.20 -0.18
N LEU A 133 -11.52 4.84 0.98
CA LEU A 133 -10.36 4.85 1.88
C LEU A 133 -10.74 4.25 3.23
N ILE A 134 -9.84 3.44 3.76
CA ILE A 134 -9.95 2.84 5.09
C ILE A 134 -8.70 3.23 5.87
N ASN A 135 -8.88 3.74 7.09
CA ASN A 135 -7.75 4.01 7.97
C ASN A 135 -7.71 2.98 9.10
N PRO A 136 -6.82 1.98 9.03
CA PRO A 136 -6.73 0.94 10.06
C PRO A 136 -6.38 1.47 11.45
N TRP A 137 -5.76 2.64 11.55
CA TRP A 137 -5.43 3.27 12.84
C TRP A 137 -6.66 3.84 13.55
N ASN A 138 -7.72 4.14 12.80
CA ASN A 138 -8.98 4.65 13.33
C ASN A 138 -10.10 3.60 13.33
N ALA A 139 -9.81 2.38 12.87
CA ALA A 139 -10.79 1.30 12.82
C ALA A 139 -11.06 0.75 14.23
N GLU A 140 -12.32 0.48 14.52
CA GLU A 140 -12.77 -0.15 15.78
C GLU A 140 -12.77 -1.69 15.68
#